data_4dd6ee3a617d03594ee50b3d4ddf4652
#
_entry.id   4dd6ee3a617d03594ee50b3d4ddf4652
#
_cell.length_a   1.000
_cell.length_b   1.000
_cell.length_c   1.000
_cell.angle_alpha   90.00
_cell.angle_beta   90.00
_cell.angle_gamma   90.00
#
_symmetry.space_group_name_H-M   'P 1'
#
loop_
_entity.id
_entity.type
_entity.pdbx_description
1 polymer ?
#
loop_
_entity_poly.entity_id
_entity_poly.type
_entity_poly.pdbx_seq_one_letter_code
_entity_poly.pdbx_strand_id
1 'polypeptide(L)'
;MCIFTDCLLSPLILWPAIIGVTIYLLKEYMQGGKFTKDTDESGKVFIVTGANTGIGKETALEIARRGGTVYMACRDMNRCDRARKEIIKETNNQNVFSRELDLSSLESVRQFVAGFKKEQDKLHVLVNNAGVMRCPKMLTKDGFEMQLGVNHIGHFLLTNLLLDVLKKSAPSRIVVLSSLAHTQGAINLADLNSEKSYDEGRAYSQSKLANVLFTRELAKRLEGSGVTVNALHPGLVDTELGRNMAFFQTNLAKYLIKPLFWPLLKTPKSGAQTSIYAALDPELKKVSGLYFSDCKPKDAAPAALDDAVGKLLWTESEKLTGLDKPTEPAKKEADKA
;
A
#
# COMPACT_ATOMS: atom_id res chain seq x y z
N MET A 1 -39.90 -34.50 26.56
CA MET A 1 -38.71 -33.60 26.67
C MET A 1 -37.41 -34.26 26.22
N CYS A 2 -37.31 -35.56 26.03
CA CYS A 2 -36.07 -36.25 25.59
C CYS A 2 -35.79 -36.22 24.06
N ILE A 3 -36.81 -36.09 23.20
CA ILE A 3 -36.62 -36.19 21.74
C ILE A 3 -35.81 -35.01 21.14
N PHE A 4 -35.85 -33.81 21.76
CA PHE A 4 -35.13 -32.62 21.28
C PHE A 4 -33.65 -32.67 21.62
N THR A 5 -33.26 -33.27 22.75
CA THR A 5 -31.84 -33.37 23.17
C THR A 5 -31.10 -34.45 22.37
N ASP A 6 -31.74 -35.55 22.05
CA ASP A 6 -31.14 -36.66 21.26
C ASP A 6 -30.91 -36.23 19.79
N CYS A 7 -31.77 -35.37 19.26
CA CYS A 7 -31.62 -34.84 17.90
C CYS A 7 -30.43 -33.86 17.79
N LEU A 8 -30.20 -33.03 18.82
CA LEU A 8 -29.06 -32.06 18.85
C LEU A 8 -27.71 -32.74 19.07
N LEU A 9 -27.69 -33.91 19.72
CA LEU A 9 -26.48 -34.72 19.96
C LEU A 9 -26.21 -35.73 18.85
N SER A 10 -27.06 -35.77 17.82
CA SER A 10 -26.82 -36.63 16.66
C SER A 10 -25.48 -36.26 16.01
N PRO A 11 -24.59 -37.22 15.75
CA PRO A 11 -23.32 -36.98 15.05
C PRO A 11 -23.47 -36.22 13.71
N LEU A 12 -24.61 -36.42 13.04
CA LEU A 12 -24.94 -35.74 11.78
C LEU A 12 -25.14 -34.24 11.92
N ILE A 13 -25.52 -33.75 13.11
CA ILE A 13 -25.67 -32.32 13.39
C ILE A 13 -24.44 -31.78 14.13
N LEU A 14 -23.93 -32.54 15.09
CA LEU A 14 -22.83 -32.11 15.95
C LEU A 14 -21.53 -31.89 15.17
N TRP A 15 -21.12 -32.80 14.28
CA TRP A 15 -19.89 -32.65 13.49
C TRP A 15 -19.92 -31.46 12.53
N PRO A 16 -20.96 -31.21 11.71
CA PRO A 16 -21.06 -30.00 10.89
C PRO A 16 -21.04 -28.71 11.73
N ALA A 17 -21.68 -28.72 12.90
CA ALA A 17 -21.63 -27.54 13.79
C ALA A 17 -20.24 -27.27 14.34
N ILE A 18 -19.53 -28.32 14.81
CA ILE A 18 -18.12 -28.18 15.28
C ILE A 18 -17.23 -27.69 14.15
N ILE A 19 -17.34 -28.27 12.96
CA ILE A 19 -16.58 -27.84 11.78
C ILE A 19 -16.87 -26.37 11.47
N GLY A 20 -18.14 -25.97 11.45
CA GLY A 20 -18.54 -24.59 11.18
C GLY A 20 -17.97 -23.60 12.19
N VAL A 21 -18.06 -23.93 13.48
CA VAL A 21 -17.46 -23.10 14.55
C VAL A 21 -15.94 -23.03 14.42
N THR A 22 -15.28 -24.15 14.12
CA THR A 22 -13.83 -24.19 13.95
C THR A 22 -13.39 -23.33 12.77
N ILE A 23 -14.09 -23.41 11.63
CA ILE A 23 -13.83 -22.57 10.46
C ILE A 23 -14.04 -21.08 10.79
N TYR A 24 -15.11 -20.75 11.52
CA TYR A 24 -15.40 -19.39 11.95
C TYR A 24 -14.30 -18.85 12.87
N LEU A 25 -13.88 -19.59 13.89
CA LEU A 25 -12.82 -19.21 14.81
C LEU A 25 -11.47 -19.04 14.06
N LEU A 26 -11.16 -19.94 13.14
CA LEU A 26 -9.99 -19.82 12.28
C LEU A 26 -10.06 -18.54 11.44
N LYS A 27 -11.22 -18.24 10.84
CA LYS A 27 -11.44 -17.02 10.07
C LYS A 27 -11.20 -15.77 10.92
N GLU A 28 -11.76 -15.70 12.12
CA GLU A 28 -11.57 -14.58 13.04
C GLU A 28 -10.09 -14.44 13.47
N TYR A 29 -9.43 -15.55 13.80
CA TYR A 29 -8.00 -15.55 14.12
C TYR A 29 -7.14 -15.01 12.97
N MET A 30 -7.44 -15.41 11.74
CA MET A 30 -6.73 -14.97 10.54
C MET A 30 -6.96 -13.48 10.18
N GLN A 31 -7.99 -12.81 10.75
CA GLN A 31 -8.15 -11.36 10.56
C GLN A 31 -7.02 -10.56 11.21
N GLY A 32 -6.30 -11.12 12.19
CA GLY A 32 -5.12 -10.51 12.79
C GLY A 32 -5.38 -9.28 13.66
N GLY A 33 -4.36 -8.46 13.85
CA GLY A 33 -4.42 -7.27 14.69
C GLY A 33 -5.41 -6.22 14.19
N LYS A 34 -6.05 -5.51 15.13
CA LYS A 34 -6.95 -4.38 14.87
C LYS A 34 -6.42 -3.12 15.55
N PHE A 35 -6.46 -2.00 14.86
CA PHE A 35 -6.21 -0.68 15.44
C PHE A 35 -7.49 -0.18 16.09
N THR A 36 -7.46 -0.02 17.42
CA THR A 36 -8.65 0.29 18.22
C THR A 36 -8.60 1.66 18.91
N LYS A 37 -7.43 2.37 18.83
CA LYS A 37 -7.32 3.69 19.43
C LYS A 37 -8.22 4.67 18.70
N ASP A 38 -8.96 5.46 19.45
CA ASP A 38 -9.72 6.58 18.91
C ASP A 38 -8.78 7.78 18.72
N THR A 39 -8.70 8.29 17.48
CA THR A 39 -7.87 9.45 17.13
C THR A 39 -8.69 10.41 16.29
N ASP A 40 -8.55 11.69 16.56
CA ASP A 40 -9.11 12.75 15.73
C ASP A 40 -8.06 13.20 14.69
N GLU A 41 -8.43 13.10 13.43
CA GLU A 41 -7.57 13.46 12.29
C GLU A 41 -8.03 14.77 11.62
N SER A 42 -8.94 15.50 12.25
CA SER A 42 -9.43 16.79 11.75
C SER A 42 -8.27 17.76 11.53
N GLY A 43 -8.30 18.47 10.41
CA GLY A 43 -7.25 19.41 10.00
C GLY A 43 -5.97 18.76 9.44
N LYS A 44 -5.86 17.44 9.42
CA LYS A 44 -4.75 16.74 8.79
C LYS A 44 -5.08 16.32 7.36
N VAL A 45 -4.06 16.32 6.50
CA VAL A 45 -4.16 15.99 5.08
C VAL A 45 -3.43 14.68 4.80
N PHE A 46 -4.08 13.80 4.08
CA PHE A 46 -3.63 12.46 3.74
C PHE A 46 -3.66 12.24 2.23
N ILE A 47 -2.67 11.56 1.69
CA ILE A 47 -2.70 10.98 0.35
C ILE A 47 -2.68 9.47 0.49
N VAL A 48 -3.61 8.78 -0.19
CA VAL A 48 -3.64 7.31 -0.27
C VAL A 48 -3.62 6.89 -1.73
N THR A 49 -2.54 6.20 -2.17
CA THR A 49 -2.45 5.71 -3.53
C THR A 49 -3.24 4.41 -3.70
N GLY A 50 -3.94 4.24 -4.84
CA GLY A 50 -4.76 3.07 -5.11
C GLY A 50 -5.98 2.94 -4.19
N ALA A 51 -6.58 4.08 -3.81
CA ALA A 51 -7.66 4.15 -2.83
C ALA A 51 -9.07 3.83 -3.41
N ASN A 52 -9.17 3.37 -4.65
CA ASN A 52 -10.45 3.07 -5.29
C ASN A 52 -11.03 1.69 -4.94
N THR A 53 -10.24 0.81 -4.32
CA THR A 53 -10.65 -0.55 -3.95
C THR A 53 -9.77 -1.13 -2.83
N GLY A 54 -10.22 -2.23 -2.23
CA GLY A 54 -9.42 -3.04 -1.31
C GLY A 54 -8.87 -2.27 -0.11
N ILE A 55 -7.61 -2.53 0.23
CA ILE A 55 -6.93 -1.95 1.40
C ILE A 55 -6.89 -0.43 1.35
N GLY A 56 -6.58 0.15 0.18
CA GLY A 56 -6.49 1.59 0.01
C GLY A 56 -7.83 2.29 0.26
N LYS A 57 -8.95 1.72 -0.22
CA LYS A 57 -10.30 2.24 0.03
C LYS A 57 -10.66 2.18 1.52
N GLU A 58 -10.41 1.05 2.18
CA GLU A 58 -10.69 0.90 3.62
C GLU A 58 -9.81 1.82 4.48
N THR A 59 -8.56 2.03 4.08
CA THR A 59 -7.66 3.00 4.74
C THR A 59 -8.19 4.43 4.58
N ALA A 60 -8.58 4.83 3.36
CA ALA A 60 -9.16 6.14 3.08
C ALA A 60 -10.49 6.35 3.84
N LEU A 61 -11.33 5.32 3.90
CA LEU A 61 -12.60 5.32 4.63
C LEU A 61 -12.38 5.57 6.13
N GLU A 62 -11.43 4.87 6.74
CA GLU A 62 -11.17 5.02 8.17
C GLU A 62 -10.57 6.39 8.51
N ILE A 63 -9.67 6.91 7.67
CA ILE A 63 -9.14 8.28 7.82
C ILE A 63 -10.28 9.31 7.71
N ALA A 64 -11.15 9.16 6.71
CA ALA A 64 -12.29 10.06 6.52
C ALA A 64 -13.28 10.00 7.69
N ARG A 65 -13.53 8.80 8.26
CA ARG A 65 -14.39 8.61 9.43
C ARG A 65 -13.86 9.36 10.65
N ARG A 66 -12.55 9.53 10.75
CA ARG A 66 -11.86 10.27 11.81
C ARG A 66 -11.67 11.76 11.52
N GLY A 67 -12.37 12.30 10.50
CA GLY A 67 -12.34 13.73 10.16
C GLY A 67 -11.18 14.19 9.28
N GLY A 68 -10.28 13.28 8.85
CA GLY A 68 -9.14 13.62 8.01
C GLY A 68 -9.54 14.08 6.60
N THR A 69 -8.75 14.96 6.01
CA THR A 69 -8.85 15.34 4.59
C THR A 69 -8.11 14.31 3.75
N VAL A 70 -8.79 13.62 2.83
CA VAL A 70 -8.24 12.48 2.09
C VAL A 70 -8.16 12.76 0.59
N TYR A 71 -6.97 12.71 0.04
CA TYR A 71 -6.70 12.68 -1.40
C TYR A 71 -6.54 11.23 -1.85
N MET A 72 -7.55 10.71 -2.52
CA MET A 72 -7.57 9.38 -3.12
C MET A 72 -6.86 9.45 -4.48
N ALA A 73 -5.62 8.97 -4.55
CA ALA A 73 -4.80 9.02 -5.76
C ALA A 73 -4.91 7.71 -6.54
N CYS A 74 -5.55 7.72 -7.71
CA CYS A 74 -5.93 6.53 -8.46
C CYS A 74 -5.73 6.70 -9.96
N ARG A 75 -5.43 5.60 -10.67
CA ARG A 75 -5.33 5.60 -12.13
C ARG A 75 -6.69 5.65 -12.84
N ASP A 76 -7.68 4.92 -12.31
CA ASP A 76 -9.04 4.86 -12.88
C ASP A 76 -9.94 5.84 -12.10
N MET A 77 -10.19 7.00 -12.69
CA MET A 77 -10.98 8.06 -12.07
C MET A 77 -12.44 7.69 -11.90
N ASN A 78 -13.03 6.92 -12.82
CA ASN A 78 -14.41 6.49 -12.70
C ASN A 78 -14.62 5.59 -11.46
N ARG A 79 -13.69 4.67 -11.21
CA ARG A 79 -13.71 3.83 -10.00
C ARG A 79 -13.39 4.65 -8.76
N CYS A 80 -12.47 5.59 -8.86
CA CYS A 80 -12.09 6.47 -7.75
C CYS A 80 -13.27 7.33 -7.29
N ASP A 81 -13.98 7.97 -8.21
CA ASP A 81 -15.15 8.80 -7.91
C ASP A 81 -16.31 8.03 -7.30
N ARG A 82 -16.52 6.79 -7.75
CA ARG A 82 -17.51 5.91 -7.11
C ARG A 82 -17.13 5.61 -5.66
N ALA A 83 -15.88 5.19 -5.42
CA ALA A 83 -15.39 4.92 -4.07
C ALA A 83 -15.43 6.17 -3.18
N ARG A 84 -15.07 7.35 -3.72
CA ARG A 84 -15.19 8.62 -3.02
C ARG A 84 -16.63 8.92 -2.56
N LYS A 85 -17.61 8.77 -3.46
CA LYS A 85 -19.03 8.98 -3.13
C LYS A 85 -19.50 8.01 -2.03
N GLU A 86 -19.06 6.75 -2.06
CA GLU A 86 -19.38 5.77 -1.02
C GLU A 86 -18.76 6.16 0.33
N ILE A 87 -17.50 6.60 0.35
CA ILE A 87 -16.81 7.07 1.57
C ILE A 87 -17.53 8.29 2.15
N ILE A 88 -17.85 9.31 1.31
CA ILE A 88 -18.57 10.50 1.76
C ILE A 88 -19.92 10.13 2.34
N LYS A 89 -20.67 9.23 1.68
CA LYS A 89 -21.99 8.77 2.15
C LYS A 89 -21.91 8.06 3.51
N GLU A 90 -20.86 7.24 3.73
CA GLU A 90 -20.70 6.48 4.96
C GLU A 90 -20.19 7.32 6.12
N THR A 91 -19.33 8.29 5.85
CA THR A 91 -18.64 9.08 6.90
C THR A 91 -19.24 10.47 7.12
N ASN A 92 -20.08 10.96 6.21
CA ASN A 92 -20.54 12.35 6.10
C ASN A 92 -19.40 13.39 5.95
N ASN A 93 -18.16 12.95 5.76
CA ASN A 93 -17.01 13.83 5.57
C ASN A 93 -16.89 14.25 4.10
N GLN A 94 -17.04 15.55 3.84
CA GLN A 94 -16.96 16.14 2.48
C GLN A 94 -15.50 16.35 2.02
N ASN A 95 -14.51 16.26 2.93
CA ASN A 95 -13.10 16.50 2.63
C ASN A 95 -12.42 15.25 2.05
N VAL A 96 -13.07 14.61 1.09
CA VAL A 96 -12.56 13.45 0.35
C VAL A 96 -12.50 13.81 -1.13
N PHE A 97 -11.30 13.74 -1.71
CA PHE A 97 -11.01 14.18 -3.08
C PHE A 97 -10.41 13.06 -3.90
N SER A 98 -10.87 12.86 -5.12
CA SER A 98 -10.23 11.95 -6.09
C SER A 98 -9.29 12.73 -7.01
N ARG A 99 -8.09 12.21 -7.23
CA ARG A 99 -7.08 12.79 -8.12
C ARG A 99 -6.44 11.69 -8.96
N GLU A 100 -6.21 11.99 -10.22
CA GLU A 100 -5.56 11.05 -11.13
C GLU A 100 -4.10 10.86 -10.77
N LEU A 101 -3.68 9.59 -10.66
CA LEU A 101 -2.29 9.19 -10.47
C LEU A 101 -2.06 7.82 -11.13
N ASP A 102 -1.31 7.80 -12.21
CA ASP A 102 -0.81 6.58 -12.84
C ASP A 102 0.68 6.38 -12.48
N LEU A 103 0.94 5.49 -11.51
CA LEU A 103 2.30 5.17 -11.09
C LEU A 103 3.14 4.44 -12.15
N SER A 104 2.52 4.03 -13.27
CA SER A 104 3.24 3.51 -14.43
C SER A 104 3.70 4.62 -15.39
N SER A 105 3.62 5.90 -14.97
CA SER A 105 4.06 7.06 -15.74
C SER A 105 4.70 8.08 -14.81
N LEU A 106 5.99 8.31 -14.94
CA LEU A 106 6.70 9.32 -14.16
C LEU A 106 6.14 10.74 -14.41
N GLU A 107 5.69 11.00 -15.62
CA GLU A 107 5.04 12.26 -15.97
C GLU A 107 3.73 12.44 -15.20
N SER A 108 2.87 11.41 -15.12
CA SER A 108 1.64 11.44 -14.33
C SER A 108 1.94 11.69 -12.84
N VAL A 109 3.00 11.10 -12.30
CA VAL A 109 3.42 11.36 -10.92
C VAL A 109 3.80 12.84 -10.73
N ARG A 110 4.56 13.42 -11.65
CA ARG A 110 4.95 14.84 -11.59
C ARG A 110 3.73 15.77 -11.69
N GLN A 111 2.82 15.48 -12.60
CA GLN A 111 1.57 16.26 -12.78
C GLN A 111 0.69 16.18 -11.53
N PHE A 112 0.52 14.98 -10.95
CA PHE A 112 -0.20 14.81 -9.70
C PHE A 112 0.38 15.67 -8.57
N VAL A 113 1.71 15.60 -8.37
CA VAL A 113 2.37 16.38 -7.32
C VAL A 113 2.24 17.89 -7.56
N ALA A 114 2.41 18.34 -8.80
CA ALA A 114 2.24 19.75 -9.16
C ALA A 114 0.80 20.23 -8.90
N GLY A 115 -0.21 19.42 -9.25
CA GLY A 115 -1.61 19.70 -8.96
C GLY A 115 -1.89 19.73 -7.45
N PHE A 116 -1.41 18.73 -6.71
CA PHE A 116 -1.59 18.66 -5.25
C PHE A 116 -0.98 19.89 -4.54
N LYS A 117 0.24 20.30 -4.90
CA LYS A 117 0.92 21.45 -4.30
C LYS A 117 0.25 22.80 -4.61
N LYS A 118 -0.57 22.90 -5.67
CA LYS A 118 -1.41 24.10 -5.94
C LYS A 118 -2.64 24.13 -5.04
N GLU A 119 -3.16 22.97 -4.64
CA GLU A 119 -4.37 22.87 -3.82
C GLU A 119 -4.07 22.83 -2.32
N GLN A 120 -2.90 22.30 -1.94
CA GLN A 120 -2.54 22.03 -0.55
C GLN A 120 -1.07 22.39 -0.28
N ASP A 121 -0.85 23.06 0.83
CA ASP A 121 0.48 23.38 1.37
C ASP A 121 0.91 22.45 2.52
N LYS A 122 0.03 21.50 2.91
CA LYS A 122 0.23 20.54 4.00
C LYS A 122 0.02 19.10 3.53
N LEU A 123 0.84 18.19 4.05
CA LEU A 123 0.68 16.75 3.90
C LEU A 123 1.18 16.06 5.17
N HIS A 124 0.28 15.51 5.96
CA HIS A 124 0.62 14.88 7.23
C HIS A 124 0.94 13.40 7.08
N VAL A 125 0.27 12.70 6.15
CA VAL A 125 0.53 11.28 5.91
C VAL A 125 0.44 10.95 4.42
N LEU A 126 1.49 10.29 3.91
CA LEU A 126 1.51 9.67 2.58
C LEU A 126 1.43 8.15 2.74
N VAL A 127 0.39 7.53 2.18
CA VAL A 127 0.23 6.06 2.15
C VAL A 127 0.50 5.54 0.75
N ASN A 128 1.69 5.00 0.52
CA ASN A 128 2.11 4.32 -0.70
C ASN A 128 1.52 2.91 -0.73
N ASN A 129 0.23 2.81 -1.07
CA ASN A 129 -0.55 1.57 -1.01
C ASN A 129 -0.72 0.89 -2.36
N ALA A 130 -0.82 1.65 -3.47
CA ALA A 130 -1.06 1.08 -4.78
C ALA A 130 -0.04 -0.01 -5.16
N GLY A 131 -0.48 -0.95 -5.96
CA GLY A 131 0.43 -2.00 -6.43
C GLY A 131 -0.20 -2.90 -7.49
N VAL A 132 0.69 -3.62 -8.16
CA VAL A 132 0.36 -4.70 -9.10
C VAL A 132 1.16 -5.95 -8.70
N MET A 133 0.60 -7.12 -8.99
CA MET A 133 1.19 -8.39 -8.59
C MET A 133 1.07 -9.41 -9.72
N ARG A 134 2.15 -10.15 -9.97
CA ARG A 134 2.23 -11.26 -10.91
C ARG A 134 1.62 -10.91 -12.28
N CYS A 135 2.03 -9.75 -12.82
CA CYS A 135 1.67 -9.33 -14.16
C CYS A 135 2.42 -10.16 -15.19
N PRO A 136 1.86 -10.41 -16.38
CA PRO A 136 2.65 -10.79 -17.54
C PRO A 136 3.79 -9.78 -17.78
N LYS A 137 4.84 -10.17 -18.52
CA LYS A 137 5.91 -9.23 -18.86
C LYS A 137 5.34 -8.03 -19.61
N MET A 138 5.35 -6.87 -18.95
CA MET A 138 4.84 -5.60 -19.45
C MET A 138 5.78 -4.49 -19.00
N LEU A 139 5.85 -3.41 -19.76
CA LEU A 139 6.61 -2.23 -19.40
C LEU A 139 5.66 -1.08 -19.03
N THR A 140 6.15 -0.20 -18.17
CA THR A 140 5.54 1.10 -17.88
C THR A 140 5.70 2.04 -19.08
N LYS A 141 5.07 3.22 -19.05
CA LYS A 141 5.24 4.24 -20.08
C LYS A 141 6.68 4.72 -20.22
N ASP A 142 7.46 4.58 -19.14
CA ASP A 142 8.86 5.00 -19.07
C ASP A 142 9.83 3.84 -19.32
N GLY A 143 9.33 2.65 -19.71
CA GLY A 143 10.15 1.49 -20.07
C GLY A 143 10.60 0.62 -18.89
N PHE A 144 10.06 0.80 -17.69
CA PHE A 144 10.38 -0.07 -16.54
C PHE A 144 9.51 -1.33 -16.53
N GLU A 145 10.06 -2.43 -15.98
CA GLU A 145 9.23 -3.60 -15.66
C GLU A 145 8.06 -3.18 -14.79
N MET A 146 6.85 -3.64 -15.14
CA MET A 146 5.60 -3.10 -14.62
C MET A 146 5.50 -3.16 -13.09
N GLN A 147 5.97 -4.26 -12.45
CA GLN A 147 5.86 -4.42 -11.00
C GLN A 147 6.87 -3.57 -10.26
N LEU A 148 8.11 -3.52 -10.74
CA LEU A 148 9.13 -2.62 -10.20
C LEU A 148 8.72 -1.16 -10.41
N GLY A 149 8.28 -0.82 -11.62
CA GLY A 149 7.88 0.53 -11.99
C GLY A 149 6.76 1.09 -11.13
N VAL A 150 5.65 0.34 -11.01
CA VAL A 150 4.46 0.78 -10.24
C VAL A 150 4.70 0.67 -8.74
N ASN A 151 5.22 -0.47 -8.26
CA ASN A 151 5.29 -0.73 -6.82
C ASN A 151 6.40 0.08 -6.14
N HIS A 152 7.50 0.35 -6.84
CA HIS A 152 8.69 0.99 -6.28
C HIS A 152 9.02 2.33 -6.95
N ILE A 153 9.37 2.35 -8.25
CA ILE A 153 9.91 3.56 -8.91
C ILE A 153 8.91 4.72 -8.91
N GLY A 154 7.64 4.46 -9.22
CA GLY A 154 6.58 5.47 -9.18
C GLY A 154 6.36 6.04 -7.77
N HIS A 155 6.35 5.18 -6.74
CA HIS A 155 6.26 5.62 -5.35
C HIS A 155 7.54 6.30 -4.85
N PHE A 156 8.71 5.86 -5.31
CA PHE A 156 9.98 6.54 -5.04
C PHE A 156 9.94 7.98 -5.51
N LEU A 157 9.54 8.20 -6.77
CA LEU A 157 9.40 9.54 -7.32
C LEU A 157 8.35 10.37 -6.57
N LEU A 158 7.15 9.80 -6.37
CA LEU A 158 6.06 10.46 -5.67
C LEU A 158 6.49 10.94 -4.28
N THR A 159 7.12 10.06 -3.53
CA THR A 159 7.57 10.35 -2.16
C THR A 159 8.61 11.47 -2.16
N ASN A 160 9.65 11.36 -3.00
CA ASN A 160 10.71 12.36 -3.05
C ASN A 160 10.21 13.75 -3.47
N LEU A 161 9.27 13.82 -4.42
CA LEU A 161 8.66 15.08 -4.84
C LEU A 161 7.75 15.72 -3.78
N LEU A 162 7.25 14.94 -2.79
CA LEU A 162 6.40 15.43 -1.70
C LEU A 162 7.16 15.69 -0.39
N LEU A 163 8.49 15.41 -0.32
CA LEU A 163 9.26 15.53 0.91
C LEU A 163 9.27 16.95 1.48
N ASP A 164 9.28 17.97 0.65
CA ASP A 164 9.26 19.37 1.09
C ASP A 164 7.96 19.70 1.84
N VAL A 165 6.80 19.25 1.31
CA VAL A 165 5.50 19.45 1.96
C VAL A 165 5.37 18.59 3.22
N LEU A 166 5.85 17.34 3.20
CA LEU A 166 5.90 16.48 4.38
C LEU A 166 6.75 17.08 5.50
N LYS A 167 7.95 17.63 5.17
CA LYS A 167 8.83 18.30 6.15
C LYS A 167 8.18 19.54 6.73
N LYS A 168 7.50 20.36 5.92
CA LYS A 168 6.75 21.53 6.40
C LYS A 168 5.60 21.15 7.34
N SER A 169 5.02 19.99 7.13
CA SER A 169 3.88 19.48 7.91
C SER A 169 4.29 18.59 9.09
N ALA A 170 5.58 18.55 9.43
CA ALA A 170 6.06 17.71 10.53
C ALA A 170 5.36 18.07 11.88
N PRO A 171 5.01 17.06 12.67
CA PRO A 171 5.28 15.64 12.51
C PRO A 171 4.41 14.99 11.43
N SER A 172 5.05 14.36 10.46
CA SER A 172 4.39 13.71 9.32
C SER A 172 4.92 12.29 9.11
N ARG A 173 4.19 11.50 8.30
CA ARG A 173 4.46 10.07 8.15
C ARG A 173 4.41 9.62 6.70
N ILE A 174 5.23 8.62 6.38
CA ILE A 174 5.18 7.89 5.12
C ILE A 174 4.95 6.42 5.47
N VAL A 175 3.91 5.84 4.89
CA VAL A 175 3.55 4.42 5.07
C VAL A 175 3.73 3.71 3.75
N VAL A 176 4.60 2.68 3.72
CA VAL A 176 4.97 1.98 2.49
C VAL A 176 4.46 0.55 2.53
N LEU A 177 3.56 0.19 1.62
CA LEU A 177 3.05 -1.17 1.54
C LEU A 177 4.03 -2.10 0.83
N SER A 178 4.55 -3.04 1.58
CA SER A 178 5.30 -4.19 1.09
C SER A 178 4.40 -5.45 1.04
N SER A 179 4.99 -6.62 1.17
CA SER A 179 4.32 -7.92 1.19
C SER A 179 5.21 -8.93 1.90
N LEU A 180 4.62 -10.03 2.37
CA LEU A 180 5.41 -11.20 2.81
C LEU A 180 6.35 -11.69 1.68
N ALA A 181 6.01 -11.46 0.42
CA ALA A 181 6.84 -11.81 -0.73
C ALA A 181 8.24 -11.17 -0.70
N HIS A 182 8.47 -10.08 0.06
CA HIS A 182 9.81 -9.49 0.22
C HIS A 182 10.83 -10.48 0.80
N THR A 183 10.38 -11.48 1.57
CA THR A 183 11.26 -12.50 2.17
C THR A 183 11.88 -13.44 1.15
N GLN A 184 11.28 -13.52 -0.05
CA GLN A 184 11.78 -14.29 -1.19
C GLN A 184 12.41 -13.39 -2.26
N GLY A 185 12.48 -12.09 -2.01
CA GLY A 185 13.02 -11.10 -2.94
C GLY A 185 14.56 -11.11 -2.95
N ALA A 186 15.12 -10.73 -4.08
CA ALA A 186 16.51 -10.38 -4.24
C ALA A 186 16.60 -9.16 -5.18
N ILE A 187 17.46 -8.19 -4.86
CA ILE A 187 17.71 -7.06 -5.74
C ILE A 187 18.79 -7.44 -6.75
N ASN A 188 18.41 -7.55 -8.01
CA ASN A 188 19.32 -7.82 -9.11
C ASN A 188 19.71 -6.51 -9.80
N LEU A 189 20.72 -5.82 -9.30
CA LEU A 189 21.16 -4.54 -9.89
C LEU A 189 21.70 -4.69 -11.32
N ALA A 190 22.19 -5.88 -11.71
CA ALA A 190 22.68 -6.14 -13.07
C ALA A 190 21.52 -6.34 -14.09
N ASP A 191 20.31 -6.58 -13.61
CA ASP A 191 19.10 -6.76 -14.42
C ASP A 191 17.86 -6.36 -13.61
N LEU A 192 17.89 -5.14 -13.05
CA LEU A 192 16.82 -4.61 -12.19
C LEU A 192 15.47 -4.58 -12.94
N ASN A 193 15.52 -4.33 -14.23
CA ASN A 193 14.36 -4.24 -15.13
C ASN A 193 13.90 -5.60 -15.67
N SER A 194 14.52 -6.72 -15.26
CA SER A 194 14.20 -8.08 -15.73
C SER A 194 14.19 -8.23 -17.25
N GLU A 195 15.16 -7.61 -17.93
CA GLU A 195 15.28 -7.66 -19.41
C GLU A 195 15.78 -9.01 -19.90
N LYS A 196 16.77 -9.58 -19.19
CA LYS A 196 17.42 -10.86 -19.54
C LYS A 196 16.53 -12.05 -19.22
N SER A 197 15.82 -12.00 -18.10
CA SER A 197 14.90 -13.06 -17.70
C SER A 197 13.76 -12.49 -16.87
N TYR A 198 12.54 -12.91 -17.17
CA TYR A 198 11.35 -12.49 -16.42
C TYR A 198 10.64 -13.68 -15.78
N ASP A 199 10.44 -13.58 -14.49
CA ASP A 199 9.53 -14.42 -13.71
C ASP A 199 8.61 -13.50 -12.90
N GLU A 200 7.31 -13.66 -13.06
CA GLU A 200 6.31 -12.77 -12.46
C GLU A 200 6.34 -12.74 -10.92
N GLY A 201 6.69 -13.88 -10.30
CA GLY A 201 6.80 -14.01 -8.85
C GLY A 201 8.07 -13.35 -8.32
N ARG A 202 9.21 -13.56 -9.01
CA ARG A 202 10.50 -12.94 -8.65
C ARG A 202 10.44 -11.42 -8.83
N ALA A 203 9.89 -10.92 -9.94
CA ALA A 203 9.74 -9.49 -10.17
C ALA A 203 8.85 -8.83 -9.08
N TYR A 204 7.75 -9.48 -8.70
CA TYR A 204 6.93 -9.02 -7.57
C TYR A 204 7.72 -9.00 -6.26
N SER A 205 8.40 -10.09 -5.92
CA SER A 205 9.19 -10.21 -4.69
C SER A 205 10.31 -9.17 -4.63
N GLN A 206 11.02 -8.94 -5.76
CA GLN A 206 12.01 -7.87 -5.90
C GLN A 206 11.39 -6.50 -5.63
N SER A 207 10.25 -6.17 -6.23
CA SER A 207 9.59 -4.88 -6.03
C SER A 207 9.17 -4.65 -4.57
N LYS A 208 8.78 -5.72 -3.86
CA LYS A 208 8.37 -5.63 -2.45
C LYS A 208 9.55 -5.59 -1.48
N LEU A 209 10.66 -6.23 -1.82
CA LEU A 209 11.94 -6.05 -1.11
C LEU A 209 12.47 -4.63 -1.31
N ALA A 210 12.40 -4.10 -2.53
CA ALA A 210 12.79 -2.73 -2.84
C ALA A 210 12.04 -1.71 -1.96
N ASN A 211 10.76 -1.94 -1.68
CA ASN A 211 9.96 -1.08 -0.80
C ASN A 211 10.47 -1.09 0.65
N VAL A 212 10.93 -2.22 1.18
CA VAL A 212 11.48 -2.28 2.54
C VAL A 212 12.85 -1.61 2.60
N LEU A 213 13.73 -1.88 1.63
CA LEU A 213 15.04 -1.22 1.51
C LEU A 213 14.90 0.30 1.36
N PHE A 214 13.99 0.76 0.49
CA PHE A 214 13.63 2.16 0.34
C PHE A 214 13.20 2.80 1.66
N THR A 215 12.34 2.14 2.41
CA THR A 215 11.86 2.61 3.71
C THR A 215 13.01 2.82 4.69
N ARG A 216 13.92 1.85 4.78
CA ARG A 216 15.07 1.93 5.69
C ARG A 216 16.05 3.02 5.30
N GLU A 217 16.39 3.11 4.01
CA GLU A 217 17.29 4.16 3.51
C GLU A 217 16.67 5.55 3.66
N LEU A 218 15.38 5.70 3.34
CA LEU A 218 14.67 6.97 3.52
C LEU A 218 14.59 7.38 5.00
N ALA A 219 14.40 6.44 5.92
CA ALA A 219 14.37 6.72 7.35
C ALA A 219 15.68 7.37 7.83
N LYS A 220 16.82 6.86 7.37
CA LYS A 220 18.15 7.44 7.67
C LYS A 220 18.28 8.86 7.11
N ARG A 221 17.83 9.08 5.86
CA ARG A 221 17.88 10.38 5.18
C ARG A 221 16.94 11.43 5.79
N LEU A 222 15.91 10.99 6.50
CA LEU A 222 14.94 11.87 7.17
C LEU A 222 15.20 12.06 8.67
N GLU A 223 16.29 11.54 9.19
CA GLU A 223 16.66 11.72 10.59
C GLU A 223 16.69 13.20 10.97
N GLY A 224 16.08 13.55 12.09
CA GLY A 224 15.95 14.93 12.57
C GLY A 224 14.93 15.81 11.85
N SER A 225 14.31 15.37 10.74
CA SER A 225 13.36 16.18 9.96
C SER A 225 11.95 16.23 10.55
N GLY A 226 11.63 15.35 11.50
CA GLY A 226 10.27 15.17 12.03
C GLY A 226 9.34 14.37 11.11
N VAL A 227 9.85 13.83 10.00
CA VAL A 227 9.13 12.90 9.10
C VAL A 227 9.56 11.48 9.42
N THR A 228 8.61 10.57 9.65
CA THR A 228 8.88 9.15 9.85
C THR A 228 8.44 8.34 8.63
N VAL A 229 9.11 7.23 8.37
CA VAL A 229 8.74 6.30 7.30
C VAL A 229 8.82 4.87 7.78
N ASN A 230 7.76 4.10 7.54
CA ASN A 230 7.69 2.70 7.94
C ASN A 230 7.08 1.84 6.83
N ALA A 231 7.57 0.62 6.71
CA ALA A 231 7.02 -0.38 5.81
C ALA A 231 6.09 -1.34 6.54
N LEU A 232 5.19 -1.98 5.80
CA LEU A 232 4.32 -3.00 6.34
C LEU A 232 3.91 -4.04 5.29
N HIS A 233 3.38 -5.17 5.77
CA HIS A 233 2.56 -6.03 4.93
C HIS A 233 1.16 -6.23 5.56
N PRO A 234 0.12 -6.28 4.71
CA PRO A 234 -1.28 -6.31 5.19
C PRO A 234 -1.77 -7.73 5.54
N GLY A 235 -0.97 -8.77 5.32
CA GLY A 235 -1.38 -10.17 5.33
C GLY A 235 -1.88 -10.65 3.96
N LEU A 236 -2.48 -11.84 3.94
CA LEU A 236 -3.15 -12.38 2.75
C LEU A 236 -4.58 -11.82 2.69
N VAL A 237 -4.81 -10.86 1.82
CA VAL A 237 -6.08 -10.11 1.75
C VAL A 237 -6.82 -10.46 0.47
N ASP A 238 -8.13 -10.73 0.58
CA ASP A 238 -9.02 -10.94 -0.57
C ASP A 238 -9.26 -9.60 -1.29
N THR A 239 -8.43 -9.31 -2.29
CA THR A 239 -8.49 -8.07 -3.07
C THR A 239 -8.29 -8.37 -4.56
N GLU A 240 -8.53 -7.35 -5.40
CA GLU A 240 -8.27 -7.43 -6.83
C GLU A 240 -6.76 -7.51 -7.19
N LEU A 241 -5.86 -7.48 -6.22
CA LEU A 241 -4.41 -7.56 -6.45
C LEU A 241 -4.03 -8.85 -7.20
N GLY A 242 -4.72 -9.96 -6.91
CA GLY A 242 -4.53 -11.26 -7.57
C GLY A 242 -5.16 -11.39 -8.97
N ARG A 243 -5.73 -10.33 -9.54
CA ARG A 243 -6.45 -10.38 -10.83
C ARG A 243 -5.61 -10.87 -12.01
N ASN A 244 -4.29 -10.74 -11.96
CA ASN A 244 -3.40 -11.20 -13.02
C ASN A 244 -3.01 -12.68 -12.89
N MET A 245 -3.32 -13.33 -11.78
CA MET A 245 -3.00 -14.75 -11.59
C MET A 245 -4.01 -15.60 -12.36
N ALA A 246 -3.57 -16.19 -13.48
CA ALA A 246 -4.40 -16.97 -14.40
C ALA A 246 -5.21 -18.07 -13.68
N PHE A 247 -4.60 -18.67 -12.65
CA PHE A 247 -5.25 -19.69 -11.84
C PHE A 247 -6.53 -19.17 -11.17
N PHE A 248 -6.54 -17.98 -10.59
CA PHE A 248 -7.73 -17.40 -9.93
C PHE A 248 -8.82 -16.93 -10.91
N GLN A 249 -8.52 -16.89 -12.21
CA GLN A 249 -9.49 -16.56 -13.25
C GLN A 249 -10.31 -17.78 -13.71
N THR A 250 -9.88 -19.01 -13.36
CA THR A 250 -10.60 -20.22 -13.73
C THR A 250 -11.85 -20.42 -12.89
N ASN A 251 -12.91 -21.01 -13.51
CA ASN A 251 -14.13 -21.38 -12.78
C ASN A 251 -13.83 -22.37 -11.64
N LEU A 252 -12.90 -23.30 -11.85
CA LEU A 252 -12.45 -24.25 -10.83
C LEU A 252 -11.89 -23.53 -9.59
N ALA A 253 -11.00 -22.56 -9.80
CA ALA A 253 -10.44 -21.78 -8.69
C ALA A 253 -11.51 -20.95 -7.99
N LYS A 254 -12.40 -20.33 -8.73
CA LYS A 254 -13.45 -19.47 -8.19
C LYS A 254 -14.45 -20.22 -7.32
N TYR A 255 -14.88 -21.42 -7.72
CA TYR A 255 -15.97 -22.15 -7.05
C TYR A 255 -15.49 -23.23 -6.09
N LEU A 256 -14.30 -23.80 -6.27
CA LEU A 256 -13.78 -24.86 -5.41
C LEU A 256 -12.61 -24.40 -4.53
N ILE A 257 -11.66 -23.65 -5.08
CA ILE A 257 -10.43 -23.32 -4.37
C ILE A 257 -10.61 -22.08 -3.49
N LYS A 258 -11.21 -21.01 -4.01
CA LYS A 258 -11.44 -19.80 -3.24
C LYS A 258 -12.25 -20.03 -1.97
N PRO A 259 -13.35 -20.81 -1.96
CA PRO A 259 -14.07 -21.16 -0.73
C PRO A 259 -13.21 -21.91 0.28
N LEU A 260 -12.34 -22.83 -0.17
CA LEU A 260 -11.43 -23.58 0.70
C LEU A 260 -10.39 -22.68 1.37
N PHE A 261 -9.87 -21.67 0.64
CA PHE A 261 -8.91 -20.69 1.17
C PHE A 261 -9.57 -19.51 1.88
N TRP A 262 -10.90 -19.33 1.74
CA TRP A 262 -11.62 -18.21 2.34
C TRP A 262 -11.37 -18.03 3.85
N PRO A 263 -11.28 -19.08 4.69
CA PRO A 263 -11.00 -18.90 6.11
C PRO A 263 -9.62 -18.29 6.39
N LEU A 264 -8.66 -18.50 5.49
CA LEU A 264 -7.27 -18.01 5.62
C LEU A 264 -7.07 -16.58 5.10
N LEU A 265 -8.00 -16.05 4.32
CA LEU A 265 -7.89 -14.71 3.74
C LEU A 265 -8.43 -13.65 4.69
N LYS A 266 -7.72 -12.55 4.84
CA LYS A 266 -8.26 -11.34 5.49
C LYS A 266 -9.29 -10.67 4.60
N THR A 267 -10.25 -9.99 5.23
CA THR A 267 -11.08 -9.01 4.51
C THR A 267 -10.26 -7.77 4.17
N PRO A 268 -10.66 -6.95 3.16
CA PRO A 268 -10.01 -5.66 2.90
C PRO A 268 -9.94 -4.77 4.15
N LYS A 269 -11.01 -4.73 4.94
CA LYS A 269 -11.09 -4.00 6.22
C LYS A 269 -10.04 -4.47 7.22
N SER A 270 -9.86 -5.79 7.37
CA SER A 270 -8.83 -6.36 8.26
C SER A 270 -7.43 -6.17 7.70
N GLY A 271 -7.27 -6.26 6.37
CA GLY A 271 -5.99 -5.97 5.69
C GLY A 271 -5.54 -4.52 5.84
N ALA A 272 -6.47 -3.58 5.92
CA ALA A 272 -6.17 -2.16 6.10
C ALA A 272 -5.69 -1.81 7.53
N GLN A 273 -5.93 -2.67 8.52
CA GLN A 273 -5.66 -2.34 9.93
C GLN A 273 -4.20 -1.98 10.21
N THR A 274 -3.25 -2.69 9.60
CA THR A 274 -1.82 -2.36 9.79
C THR A 274 -1.45 -1.03 9.10
N SER A 275 -2.08 -0.70 7.96
CA SER A 275 -1.90 0.60 7.30
C SER A 275 -2.47 1.73 8.15
N ILE A 276 -3.65 1.54 8.72
CA ILE A 276 -4.31 2.49 9.63
C ILE A 276 -3.46 2.68 10.90
N TYR A 277 -2.99 1.59 11.51
CA TYR A 277 -2.08 1.61 12.65
C TYR A 277 -0.81 2.42 12.35
N ALA A 278 -0.12 2.12 11.25
CA ALA A 278 1.11 2.82 10.88
C ALA A 278 0.87 4.32 10.58
N ALA A 279 -0.29 4.65 10.00
CA ALA A 279 -0.68 6.01 9.67
C ALA A 279 -1.09 6.83 10.90
N LEU A 280 -1.86 6.25 11.83
CA LEU A 280 -2.61 7.00 12.82
C LEU A 280 -2.16 6.80 14.27
N ASP A 281 -1.48 5.67 14.62
CA ASP A 281 -1.15 5.40 16.03
C ASP A 281 -0.22 6.48 16.60
N PRO A 282 -0.65 7.21 17.67
CA PRO A 282 0.14 8.26 18.30
C PRO A 282 1.50 7.77 18.83
N GLU A 283 1.61 6.49 19.22
CA GLU A 283 2.86 5.92 19.75
C GLU A 283 3.94 5.80 18.66
N LEU A 284 3.55 5.79 17.39
CA LEU A 284 4.47 5.72 16.26
C LEU A 284 5.01 7.09 15.81
N LYS A 285 4.72 8.18 16.54
CA LYS A 285 5.13 9.55 16.15
C LYS A 285 6.63 9.72 15.92
N LYS A 286 7.46 8.93 16.61
CA LYS A 286 8.93 8.97 16.50
C LYS A 286 9.52 7.66 15.98
N VAL A 287 8.68 6.73 15.55
CA VAL A 287 9.12 5.41 15.07
C VAL A 287 9.33 5.47 13.58
N SER A 288 10.54 5.16 13.12
CA SER A 288 10.93 5.24 11.71
C SER A 288 11.85 4.07 11.33
N GLY A 289 11.77 3.63 10.07
CA GLY A 289 12.61 2.58 9.51
C GLY A 289 12.20 1.16 9.88
N LEU A 290 11.04 0.98 10.53
CA LEU A 290 10.55 -0.34 10.95
C LEU A 290 9.65 -0.98 9.90
N TYR A 291 9.47 -2.30 10.08
CA TYR A 291 8.53 -3.13 9.33
C TYR A 291 7.44 -3.65 10.26
N PHE A 292 6.18 -3.59 9.81
CA PHE A 292 5.02 -3.95 10.60
C PHE A 292 4.19 -5.08 9.97
N SER A 293 3.59 -5.90 10.81
CA SER A 293 2.59 -6.89 10.46
C SER A 293 1.57 -7.00 11.60
N ASP A 294 0.30 -7.14 11.29
CA ASP A 294 -0.75 -7.33 12.29
C ASP A 294 -0.73 -6.29 13.42
N CYS A 295 -0.54 -5.00 13.06
CA CYS A 295 -0.44 -3.86 13.97
C CYS A 295 0.68 -4.00 15.03
N LYS A 296 1.78 -4.67 14.68
CA LYS A 296 2.94 -4.87 15.56
C LYS A 296 4.24 -4.77 14.76
N PRO A 297 5.35 -4.34 15.37
CA PRO A 297 6.67 -4.48 14.77
C PRO A 297 6.96 -5.95 14.46
N LYS A 298 7.61 -6.19 13.33
CA LYS A 298 8.06 -7.51 12.88
C LYS A 298 9.40 -7.39 12.20
N ASP A 299 10.26 -8.40 12.35
CA ASP A 299 11.54 -8.44 11.66
C ASP A 299 11.31 -8.58 10.13
N ALA A 300 12.00 -7.74 9.37
CA ALA A 300 12.09 -7.87 7.94
C ALA A 300 13.07 -9.00 7.57
N ALA A 301 13.00 -9.47 6.33
CA ALA A 301 13.95 -10.47 5.84
C ALA A 301 15.41 -9.97 5.92
N PRO A 302 16.42 -10.86 6.11
CA PRO A 302 17.82 -10.44 6.14
C PRO A 302 18.25 -9.61 4.94
N ALA A 303 17.79 -9.95 3.74
CA ALA A 303 18.07 -9.18 2.52
C ALA A 303 17.52 -7.73 2.58
N ALA A 304 16.48 -7.47 3.37
CA ALA A 304 15.93 -6.14 3.58
C ALA A 304 16.75 -5.31 4.60
N LEU A 305 17.69 -5.92 5.30
CA LEU A 305 18.57 -5.28 6.28
C LEU A 305 19.93 -4.90 5.69
N ASP A 306 20.19 -5.22 4.43
CA ASP A 306 21.43 -4.88 3.73
C ASP A 306 21.45 -3.41 3.34
N ASP A 307 22.13 -2.61 4.14
CA ASP A 307 22.24 -1.17 3.96
C ASP A 307 23.05 -0.80 2.71
N ALA A 308 23.99 -1.64 2.28
CA ALA A 308 24.78 -1.38 1.07
C ALA A 308 23.89 -1.55 -0.17
N VAL A 309 23.10 -2.61 -0.24
CA VAL A 309 22.12 -2.81 -1.31
C VAL A 309 21.05 -1.70 -1.28
N GLY A 310 20.61 -1.28 -0.09
CA GLY A 310 19.66 -0.17 0.07
C GLY A 310 20.16 1.13 -0.54
N LYS A 311 21.42 1.50 -0.29
CA LYS A 311 22.07 2.68 -0.89
C LYS A 311 22.23 2.58 -2.40
N LEU A 312 22.65 1.42 -2.90
CA LEU A 312 22.79 1.21 -4.35
C LEU A 312 21.44 1.29 -5.07
N LEU A 313 20.42 0.65 -4.50
CA LEU A 313 19.04 0.74 -5.03
C LEU A 313 18.52 2.19 -5.01
N TRP A 314 18.80 2.93 -3.95
CA TRP A 314 18.43 4.36 -3.88
C TRP A 314 19.06 5.15 -5.02
N THR A 315 20.38 5.04 -5.19
CA THR A 315 21.11 5.74 -6.26
C THR A 315 20.60 5.37 -7.65
N GLU A 316 20.30 4.08 -7.86
CA GLU A 316 19.75 3.66 -9.13
C GLU A 316 18.32 4.18 -9.35
N SER A 317 17.50 4.21 -8.30
CA SER A 317 16.14 4.79 -8.36
C SER A 317 16.18 6.31 -8.63
N GLU A 318 17.16 7.05 -8.09
CA GLU A 318 17.35 8.46 -8.41
C GLU A 318 17.66 8.66 -9.90
N LYS A 319 18.57 7.85 -10.48
CA LYS A 319 18.88 7.89 -11.92
C LYS A 319 17.66 7.57 -12.78
N LEU A 320 16.97 6.49 -12.47
CA LEU A 320 15.79 6.04 -13.22
C LEU A 320 14.65 7.06 -13.18
N THR A 321 14.53 7.84 -12.11
CA THR A 321 13.51 8.88 -11.96
C THR A 321 14.00 10.27 -12.40
N GLY A 322 15.29 10.42 -12.73
CA GLY A 322 15.90 11.70 -13.10
C GLY A 322 16.04 12.69 -11.95
N LEU A 323 16.00 12.21 -10.70
CA LEU A 323 16.19 13.04 -9.50
C LEU A 323 17.68 13.31 -9.21
N ASP A 324 18.58 12.60 -9.87
CA ASP A 324 20.03 12.81 -9.82
C ASP A 324 20.48 14.03 -10.64
N LYS A 325 19.63 14.53 -11.52
CA LYS A 325 19.93 15.70 -12.35
C LYS A 325 19.53 16.98 -11.64
N PRO A 326 20.34 18.04 -11.72
CA PRO A 326 19.92 19.35 -11.22
C PRO A 326 18.61 19.75 -11.91
N THR A 327 17.64 20.22 -11.13
CA THR A 327 16.43 20.81 -11.71
C THR A 327 16.85 22.00 -12.58
N GLU A 328 16.67 21.89 -13.90
CA GLU A 328 16.80 23.09 -14.76
C GLU A 328 15.87 24.17 -14.20
N PRO A 329 16.36 25.40 -14.00
CA PRO A 329 15.50 26.48 -13.59
C PRO A 329 14.40 26.64 -14.65
N ALA A 330 13.15 26.69 -14.19
CA ALA A 330 11.99 26.89 -15.05
C ALA A 330 12.33 28.01 -16.04
N LYS A 331 12.32 27.70 -17.35
CA LYS A 331 12.44 28.73 -18.39
C LYS A 331 11.35 29.76 -18.07
N LYS A 332 11.79 30.95 -17.62
CA LYS A 332 10.92 32.10 -17.58
C LYS A 332 10.41 32.25 -19.02
N GLU A 333 9.12 32.14 -19.22
CA GLU A 333 8.49 32.71 -20.41
C GLU A 333 8.84 34.18 -20.42
N ALA A 334 9.95 34.49 -21.10
CA ALA A 334 10.36 35.84 -21.40
C ALA A 334 9.67 36.20 -22.70
N ASP A 335 8.83 37.21 -22.58
CA ASP A 335 8.48 38.18 -23.58
C ASP A 335 7.98 37.68 -24.95
N LYS A 336 6.69 37.68 -25.10
CA LYS A 336 6.14 38.28 -26.33
C LYS A 336 5.37 39.53 -25.93
N ALA A 337 6.09 40.67 -26.01
CA ALA A 337 5.51 41.97 -26.21
C ALA A 337 4.94 42.06 -27.63
#